data_0d3f94ad105af498f41ec144ed73db7c
#
_entry.id   0d3f94ad105af498f41ec144ed73db7c
#
_cell.length_a   1.000
_cell.length_b   1.000
_cell.length_c   1.000
_cell.angle_alpha   90.00
_cell.angle_beta   90.00
_cell.angle_gamma   90.00
#
_symmetry.space_group_name_H-M   'P 1'
#
loop_
_entity.id
_entity.type
_entity.pdbx_description
1 polymer ?
#
loop_
_entity_poly.entity_id
_entity_poly.type
_entity_poly.pdbx_seq_one_letter_code
_entity_poly.pdbx_strand_id
1 'polypeptide(L)'
;MWDAVYTSGTLADKPARAFLREAMSRDRSTFHRVGSFTRFLAARLPGVIHVHGAWEAFEELPVRGSWGKVIAAGSVASCVAIDSAPPRHVIKFWRRSLGDGIADLVLLAGELQEEYETVKRWYVDIPNLIPRTVHVILKAPMHGVPAVAAVQELVVEPATDLLRDHSDDGLIALLLRHDRLRTHFISFVASTRRAWDEEGRFLDMVGRDNVMLIDKEGEPQLRVADFGIWNLARQRRDGPARYARAEKVLLRLERITGQAS
;
A
#
# COMPACT_ATOMS: atom_id res chain seq x y z
N MET A 1 22.92 6.83 15.42
CA MET A 1 22.09 5.62 15.10
C MET A 1 22.34 5.12 13.68
N TRP A 2 22.49 5.96 12.66
CA TRP A 2 22.97 5.56 11.33
C TRP A 2 24.37 4.95 11.38
N ASP A 3 25.28 5.56 12.12
CA ASP A 3 26.63 5.02 12.30
C ASP A 3 26.62 3.65 12.98
N ALA A 4 25.74 3.42 13.94
CA ALA A 4 25.62 2.12 14.62
C ALA A 4 25.05 1.02 13.70
N VAL A 5 24.09 1.35 12.83
CA VAL A 5 23.56 0.41 11.83
C VAL A 5 24.63 0.09 10.78
N TYR A 6 25.43 1.10 10.39
CA TYR A 6 26.50 0.94 9.41
C TYR A 6 27.78 0.28 9.98
N THR A 7 28.04 0.40 11.27
CA THR A 7 29.23 -0.17 11.92
C THR A 7 29.02 -1.62 12.39
N SER A 8 27.79 -2.11 12.44
CA SER A 8 27.51 -3.50 12.87
C SER A 8 27.90 -4.60 11.85
N GLY A 9 28.72 -4.28 10.85
CA GLY A 9 29.30 -5.26 9.92
C GLY A 9 28.36 -5.79 8.84
N THR A 10 27.06 -5.49 8.88
CA THR A 10 26.05 -6.00 7.94
C THR A 10 25.94 -5.19 6.64
N LEU A 11 26.63 -4.07 6.53
CA LEU A 11 26.69 -3.21 5.34
C LEU A 11 28.16 -3.02 4.90
N ALA A 12 28.79 -4.12 4.47
CA ALA A 12 30.15 -4.09 3.94
C ALA A 12 30.26 -3.46 2.53
N ASP A 13 29.15 -3.10 1.91
CA ASP A 13 29.13 -2.69 0.50
C ASP A 13 29.40 -1.19 0.32
N LYS A 14 30.63 -0.87 -0.11
CA LYS A 14 31.06 0.51 -0.41
C LYS A 14 30.17 1.23 -1.45
N PRO A 15 29.65 0.58 -2.53
CA PRO A 15 28.75 1.19 -3.49
C PRO A 15 27.42 1.65 -2.88
N ALA A 16 26.82 0.84 -2.00
CA ALA A 16 25.57 1.20 -1.33
C ALA A 16 25.71 2.44 -0.43
N ARG A 17 26.88 2.58 0.24
CA ARG A 17 27.21 3.78 1.04
C ARG A 17 27.38 5.02 0.17
N ALA A 18 28.01 4.89 -1.00
CA ALA A 18 28.20 6.01 -1.93
C ALA A 18 26.86 6.45 -2.51
N PHE A 19 26.02 5.52 -2.96
CA PHE A 19 24.66 5.79 -3.48
C PHE A 19 23.77 6.46 -2.44
N LEU A 20 23.74 5.95 -1.21
CA LEU A 20 22.97 6.57 -0.12
C LEU A 20 23.48 7.99 0.19
N ARG A 21 24.80 8.22 0.23
CA ARG A 21 25.37 9.58 0.39
C ARG A 21 24.97 10.51 -0.74
N GLU A 22 24.96 10.05 -1.96
CA GLU A 22 24.60 10.85 -3.13
C GLU A 22 23.10 11.14 -3.18
N ALA A 23 22.25 10.17 -2.93
CA ALA A 23 20.80 10.35 -2.75
C ALA A 23 20.51 11.34 -1.61
N MET A 24 21.28 11.23 -0.52
CA MET A 24 21.21 12.09 0.66
C MET A 24 21.71 13.53 0.42
N SER A 25 22.61 13.74 -0.54
CA SER A 25 23.16 15.10 -0.83
C SER A 25 22.23 15.94 -1.71
N ARG A 26 21.33 15.33 -2.45
CA ARG A 26 20.45 16.01 -3.42
C ARG A 26 19.29 16.76 -2.78
N ASP A 27 18.83 16.39 -1.58
CA ASP A 27 17.76 17.09 -0.87
C ASP A 27 17.93 17.09 0.65
N ARG A 28 18.64 18.12 1.16
CA ARG A 28 18.89 18.28 2.60
C ARG A 28 17.64 18.55 3.44
N SER A 29 16.59 19.14 2.88
CA SER A 29 15.38 19.50 3.63
C SER A 29 14.49 18.29 3.88
N THR A 30 14.28 17.49 2.86
CA THR A 30 13.58 16.19 2.94
C THR A 30 14.37 15.23 3.83
N PHE A 31 15.70 15.30 3.77
CA PHE A 31 16.58 14.44 4.54
C PHE A 31 16.49 14.65 6.05
N HIS A 32 16.42 15.90 6.54
CA HIS A 32 16.24 16.18 7.97
C HIS A 32 14.91 15.62 8.50
N ARG A 33 13.85 15.69 7.71
CA ARG A 33 12.54 15.12 8.04
C ARG A 33 12.58 13.59 8.05
N VAL A 34 13.14 12.97 7.01
CA VAL A 34 13.32 11.50 6.92
C VAL A 34 14.19 10.98 8.07
N GLY A 35 15.28 11.66 8.42
CA GLY A 35 16.16 11.27 9.53
C GLY A 35 15.47 11.33 10.91
N SER A 36 14.62 12.31 11.14
CA SER A 36 13.81 12.43 12.36
C SER A 36 12.76 11.32 12.43
N PHE A 37 12.14 11.02 11.31
CA PHE A 37 11.12 9.99 11.23
C PHE A 37 11.69 8.57 11.29
N THR A 38 12.83 8.30 10.66
CA THR A 38 13.54 7.04 10.83
C THR A 38 13.89 6.78 12.29
N ARG A 39 14.31 7.82 13.03
CA ARG A 39 14.53 7.74 14.48
C ARG A 39 13.24 7.47 15.25
N PHE A 40 12.16 8.09 14.87
CA PHE A 40 10.84 7.89 15.46
C PHE A 40 10.33 6.47 15.22
N LEU A 41 10.41 5.93 14.00
CA LEU A 41 10.05 4.55 13.68
C LEU A 41 11.00 3.54 14.32
N ALA A 42 12.29 3.78 14.32
CA ALA A 42 13.26 2.89 14.97
C ALA A 42 13.04 2.77 16.48
N ALA A 43 12.48 3.80 17.13
CA ALA A 43 12.09 3.74 18.53
C ALA A 43 10.80 2.94 18.78
N ARG A 44 9.96 2.76 17.75
CA ARG A 44 8.63 2.13 17.83
C ARG A 44 8.57 0.79 17.10
N LEU A 45 9.31 0.63 16.03
CA LEU A 45 9.40 -0.59 15.22
C LEU A 45 10.85 -1.10 15.27
N PRO A 46 11.13 -2.17 16.01
CA PRO A 46 12.48 -2.74 16.05
C PRO A 46 12.97 -3.11 14.66
N GLY A 47 14.21 -2.76 14.35
CA GLY A 47 14.87 -3.18 13.12
C GLY A 47 14.61 -2.32 11.88
N VAL A 48 13.97 -1.15 12.01
CA VAL A 48 13.85 -0.19 10.89
C VAL A 48 15.22 0.33 10.49
N ILE A 49 15.53 0.21 9.20
CA ILE A 49 16.80 0.61 8.59
C ILE A 49 16.63 1.90 7.77
N HIS A 50 15.52 2.01 7.03
CA HIS A 50 15.27 3.12 6.12
C HIS A 50 13.76 3.36 5.96
N VAL A 51 13.37 4.59 5.60
CA VAL A 51 11.97 4.99 5.40
C VAL A 51 11.85 5.80 4.12
N HIS A 52 10.89 5.44 3.29
CA HIS A 52 10.44 6.20 2.13
C HIS A 52 9.01 6.70 2.35
N GLY A 53 8.74 7.95 2.00
CA GLY A 53 7.40 8.51 1.94
C GLY A 53 7.04 9.52 3.03
N ALA A 54 5.78 9.96 2.98
CA ALA A 54 5.22 10.95 3.88
C ALA A 54 4.99 10.34 5.26
N TRP A 55 5.69 10.84 6.22
CA TRP A 55 5.75 10.38 7.59
C TRP A 55 4.65 10.97 8.50
N GLU A 56 3.95 12.01 8.04
CA GLU A 56 2.83 12.64 8.74
C GLU A 56 1.70 11.64 9.07
N ALA A 57 1.67 10.52 8.35
CA ALA A 57 0.70 9.47 8.54
C ALA A 57 0.81 8.73 9.88
N PHE A 58 1.90 8.89 10.64
CA PHE A 58 2.26 7.95 11.71
C PHE A 58 2.53 8.56 13.09
N GLU A 59 2.04 9.76 13.36
CA GLU A 59 2.16 10.39 14.68
C GLU A 59 1.60 9.53 15.82
N GLU A 60 0.64 8.64 15.51
CA GLU A 60 -0.04 7.77 16.46
C GLU A 60 0.48 6.34 16.55
N LEU A 61 1.63 6.00 15.92
CA LEU A 61 2.18 4.65 16.08
C LEU A 61 2.46 4.34 17.55
N PRO A 62 2.08 3.15 18.04
CA PRO A 62 2.29 2.78 19.44
C PRO A 62 3.78 2.78 19.79
N VAL A 63 4.10 3.31 20.96
CA VAL A 63 5.47 3.57 21.45
C VAL A 63 6.31 2.31 21.64
N ARG A 64 5.67 1.13 21.72
CA ARG A 64 6.31 -0.19 21.85
C ARG A 64 5.45 -1.20 21.14
N GLY A 65 5.73 -1.44 19.85
CA GLY A 65 5.09 -2.55 19.13
C GLY A 65 5.91 -3.83 19.29
N SER A 66 5.33 -4.85 19.84
CA SER A 66 5.78 -6.21 19.56
C SER A 66 5.18 -6.63 18.20
N TRP A 67 5.90 -7.51 17.49
CA TRP A 67 5.38 -8.10 16.29
C TRP A 67 4.16 -8.97 16.65
N GLY A 68 3.00 -8.60 16.13
CA GLY A 68 1.77 -9.34 16.32
C GLY A 68 1.68 -10.59 15.44
N LYS A 69 0.48 -11.12 15.35
CA LYS A 69 0.20 -12.31 14.53
C LYS A 69 0.24 -11.98 13.04
N VAL A 70 0.66 -12.96 12.22
CA VAL A 70 0.40 -12.93 10.78
C VAL A 70 -1.11 -13.00 10.58
N ILE A 71 -1.68 -11.94 9.99
CA ILE A 71 -3.13 -11.83 9.77
C ILE A 71 -3.54 -12.22 8.36
N ALA A 72 -2.62 -12.10 7.39
CA ALA A 72 -2.85 -12.51 6.01
C ALA A 72 -1.53 -12.87 5.33
N ALA A 73 -1.60 -13.73 4.33
CA ALA A 73 -0.47 -14.08 3.48
C ALA A 73 -0.94 -14.29 2.05
N GLY A 74 -0.49 -13.41 1.15
CA GLY A 74 -0.71 -13.51 -0.30
C GLY A 74 0.47 -14.16 -1.02
N SER A 75 0.43 -14.21 -2.35
CA SER A 75 1.53 -14.71 -3.19
C SER A 75 2.77 -13.81 -3.13
N VAL A 76 2.61 -12.52 -2.93
CA VAL A 76 3.65 -11.49 -3.00
C VAL A 76 4.09 -11.01 -1.62
N ALA A 77 3.15 -10.82 -0.69
CA ALA A 77 3.41 -10.26 0.61
C ALA A 77 2.82 -11.09 1.76
N SER A 78 3.36 -10.91 2.94
CA SER A 78 2.81 -11.37 4.21
C SER A 78 2.45 -10.16 5.07
N CYS A 79 1.28 -10.18 5.68
CA CYS A 79 0.77 -9.10 6.53
C CYS A 79 0.83 -9.51 7.99
N VAL A 80 1.44 -8.66 8.81
CA VAL A 80 1.59 -8.84 10.26
C VAL A 80 0.94 -7.66 10.95
N ALA A 81 -0.01 -7.90 11.87
CA ALA A 81 -0.55 -6.82 12.69
C ALA A 81 0.53 -6.32 13.65
N ILE A 82 0.58 -5.01 13.87
CA ILE A 82 1.36 -4.45 14.98
C ILE A 82 0.54 -4.70 16.24
N ASP A 83 1.19 -5.31 17.25
CA ASP A 83 0.56 -5.61 18.51
C ASP A 83 0.31 -4.31 19.30
N SER A 84 -0.90 -3.82 19.16
CA SER A 84 -1.47 -2.70 19.91
C SER A 84 -2.94 -3.01 20.18
N ALA A 85 -3.49 -2.53 21.26
CA ALA A 85 -4.89 -2.76 21.62
C ALA A 85 -5.68 -1.43 21.50
N PRO A 86 -6.56 -1.25 20.51
CA PRO A 86 -6.79 -2.12 19.34
C PRO A 86 -5.66 -1.98 18.29
N PRO A 87 -5.42 -2.99 17.45
CA PRO A 87 -4.44 -2.89 16.37
C PRO A 87 -4.91 -1.85 15.36
N ARG A 88 -4.06 -0.86 15.08
CA ARG A 88 -4.36 0.22 14.13
C ARG A 88 -3.55 0.16 12.86
N HIS A 89 -2.50 -0.64 12.84
CA HIS A 89 -1.56 -0.73 11.73
C HIS A 89 -1.22 -2.18 11.40
N VAL A 90 -0.91 -2.40 10.13
CA VAL A 90 -0.41 -3.65 9.59
C VAL A 90 0.92 -3.40 8.87
N ILE A 91 1.80 -4.37 8.95
CA ILE A 91 3.03 -4.38 8.18
C ILE A 91 2.91 -5.44 7.10
N LYS A 92 3.04 -5.01 5.84
CA LYS A 92 3.09 -5.89 4.67
C LYS A 92 4.54 -6.07 4.25
N PHE A 93 5.06 -7.30 4.34
CA PHE A 93 6.40 -7.64 3.91
C PHE A 93 6.37 -8.18 2.48
N TRP A 94 7.17 -7.59 1.59
CA TRP A 94 7.39 -8.12 0.25
C TRP A 94 8.38 -9.27 0.27
N ARG A 95 7.89 -10.50 0.03
CA ARG A 95 8.72 -11.71 0.10
C ARG A 95 9.85 -11.73 -0.93
N ARG A 96 9.65 -11.17 -2.10
CA ARG A 96 10.66 -11.09 -3.15
C ARG A 96 11.88 -10.22 -2.77
N SER A 97 11.75 -9.38 -1.75
CA SER A 97 12.83 -8.51 -1.28
C SER A 97 13.70 -9.14 -0.19
N LEU A 98 13.37 -10.36 0.25
CA LEU A 98 14.13 -11.03 1.31
C LEU A 98 15.52 -11.44 0.80
N GLY A 99 16.55 -10.87 1.42
CA GLY A 99 17.94 -11.20 1.11
C GLY A 99 18.58 -10.39 -0.01
N ASP A 100 17.83 -9.43 -0.60
CA ASP A 100 18.40 -8.48 -1.57
C ASP A 100 19.40 -7.51 -0.91
N GLY A 101 20.28 -6.92 -1.72
CA GLY A 101 21.18 -5.86 -1.28
C GLY A 101 20.44 -4.60 -0.85
N ILE A 102 20.99 -3.85 0.09
CA ILE A 102 20.34 -2.62 0.61
C ILE A 102 20.05 -1.60 -0.50
N ALA A 103 20.92 -1.49 -1.51
CA ALA A 103 20.69 -0.58 -2.64
C ALA A 103 19.43 -0.96 -3.43
N ASP A 104 19.25 -2.25 -3.70
CA ASP A 104 18.07 -2.78 -4.41
C ASP A 104 16.80 -2.60 -3.58
N LEU A 105 16.90 -2.80 -2.26
CA LEU A 105 15.79 -2.57 -1.35
C LEU A 105 15.37 -1.10 -1.29
N VAL A 106 16.33 -0.16 -1.33
CA VAL A 106 16.05 1.28 -1.38
C VAL A 106 15.33 1.66 -2.68
N LEU A 107 15.79 1.13 -3.81
CA LEU A 107 15.13 1.35 -5.09
C LEU A 107 13.70 0.80 -5.08
N LEU A 108 13.53 -0.44 -4.64
CA LEU A 108 12.21 -1.07 -4.55
C LEU A 108 11.27 -0.30 -3.61
N ALA A 109 11.76 0.15 -2.46
CA ALA A 109 10.95 0.96 -1.53
C ALA A 109 10.52 2.29 -2.16
N GLY A 110 11.42 2.91 -2.93
CA GLY A 110 11.14 4.13 -3.71
C GLY A 110 10.07 3.89 -4.77
N GLU A 111 10.20 2.84 -5.57
CA GLU A 111 9.21 2.46 -6.59
C GLU A 111 7.82 2.22 -5.98
N LEU A 112 7.75 1.46 -4.89
CA LEU A 112 6.49 1.18 -4.20
C LEU A 112 5.86 2.44 -3.59
N GLN A 113 6.67 3.37 -3.09
CA GLN A 113 6.18 4.65 -2.59
C GLN A 113 5.65 5.53 -3.73
N GLU A 114 6.32 5.53 -4.88
CA GLU A 114 5.85 6.25 -6.07
C GLU A 114 4.53 5.65 -6.60
N GLU A 115 4.40 4.33 -6.61
CA GLU A 115 3.13 3.65 -6.91
C GLU A 115 2.01 4.11 -5.95
N TYR A 116 2.29 4.15 -4.65
CA TYR A 116 1.33 4.62 -3.64
C TYR A 116 0.89 6.08 -3.88
N GLU A 117 1.83 7.00 -4.11
CA GLU A 117 1.50 8.40 -4.39
C GLU A 117 0.74 8.55 -5.72
N THR A 118 1.02 7.70 -6.70
CA THR A 118 0.28 7.66 -7.96
C THR A 118 -1.18 7.27 -7.74
N VAL A 119 -1.42 6.20 -6.98
CA VAL A 119 -2.80 5.76 -6.66
C VAL A 119 -3.53 6.83 -5.85
N LYS A 120 -2.88 7.49 -4.91
CA LYS A 120 -3.49 8.62 -4.18
C LYS A 120 -3.91 9.75 -5.11
N ARG A 121 -3.10 10.09 -6.12
CA ARG A 121 -3.46 11.13 -7.10
C ARG A 121 -4.64 10.74 -7.96
N TRP A 122 -4.74 9.45 -8.37
CA TRP A 122 -5.90 9.00 -9.16
C TRP A 122 -7.23 9.18 -8.43
N TYR A 123 -7.22 8.99 -7.12
CA TYR A 123 -8.44 8.97 -6.30
C TYR A 123 -8.49 10.10 -5.28
N VAL A 124 -7.87 11.24 -5.60
CA VAL A 124 -7.78 12.40 -4.67
C VAL A 124 -9.15 12.90 -4.20
N ASP A 125 -10.18 12.75 -5.06
CA ASP A 125 -11.55 13.20 -4.78
C ASP A 125 -12.35 12.25 -3.88
N ILE A 126 -11.76 11.09 -3.49
CA ILE A 126 -12.44 10.11 -2.64
C ILE A 126 -11.73 10.06 -1.28
N PRO A 127 -12.27 10.75 -0.28
CA PRO A 127 -11.64 10.80 1.05
C PRO A 127 -11.46 9.41 1.65
N ASN A 128 -10.29 9.18 2.23
CA ASN A 128 -9.96 7.95 2.93
C ASN A 128 -10.05 6.64 2.11
N LEU A 129 -10.17 6.70 0.79
CA LEU A 129 -10.18 5.50 -0.05
C LEU A 129 -8.88 4.71 0.08
N ILE A 130 -7.75 5.40 0.01
CA ILE A 130 -6.42 4.80 0.10
C ILE A 130 -5.92 4.94 1.53
N PRO A 131 -5.60 3.83 2.23
CA PRO A 131 -5.09 3.88 3.60
C PRO A 131 -3.73 4.56 3.64
N ARG A 132 -3.47 5.28 4.71
CA ARG A 132 -2.17 5.88 4.95
C ARG A 132 -1.10 4.79 4.96
N THR A 133 -0.05 4.99 4.19
CA THR A 133 1.00 3.98 4.00
C THR A 133 2.35 4.65 3.87
N VAL A 134 3.37 4.02 4.44
CA VAL A 134 4.77 4.37 4.23
C VAL A 134 5.59 3.12 3.98
N HIS A 135 6.53 3.20 3.05
CA HIS A 135 7.43 2.10 2.75
C HIS A 135 8.72 2.24 3.57
N VAL A 136 9.15 1.12 4.14
CA VAL A 136 10.30 1.04 5.03
C VAL A 136 11.16 -0.16 4.66
N ILE A 137 12.47 -0.06 4.93
CA ILE A 137 13.35 -1.21 4.97
C ILE A 137 13.58 -1.56 6.42
N LEU A 138 13.29 -2.79 6.78
CA LEU A 138 13.47 -3.26 8.15
C LEU A 138 13.95 -4.71 8.17
N LYS A 139 14.47 -5.14 9.31
CA LYS A 139 14.81 -6.55 9.54
C LYS A 139 13.53 -7.36 9.69
N ALA A 140 13.29 -8.28 8.75
CA ALA A 140 12.12 -9.16 8.81
C ALA A 140 12.21 -10.04 10.07
N PRO A 141 11.20 -10.02 10.96
CA PRO A 141 11.29 -10.68 12.27
C PRO A 141 11.56 -12.19 12.20
N MET A 142 10.97 -12.84 11.19
CA MET A 142 11.05 -14.29 11.01
C MET A 142 12.32 -14.76 10.30
N HIS A 143 13.02 -13.86 9.60
CA HIS A 143 14.15 -14.21 8.74
C HIS A 143 15.46 -13.55 9.16
N GLY A 144 15.40 -12.50 9.97
CA GLY A 144 16.58 -11.76 10.43
C GLY A 144 17.33 -10.98 9.33
N VAL A 145 16.79 -10.96 8.10
CA VAL A 145 17.36 -10.28 6.94
C VAL A 145 16.61 -9.00 6.61
N PRO A 146 17.25 -7.99 5.99
CA PRO A 146 16.57 -6.80 5.50
C PRO A 146 15.51 -7.16 4.46
N ALA A 147 14.38 -6.45 4.50
CA ALA A 147 13.30 -6.57 3.54
C ALA A 147 12.56 -5.24 3.43
N VAL A 148 11.94 -5.00 2.28
CA VAL A 148 10.99 -3.90 2.12
C VAL A 148 9.66 -4.30 2.75
N ALA A 149 9.08 -3.36 3.48
CA ALA A 149 7.74 -3.48 4.03
C ALA A 149 6.95 -2.17 3.86
N ALA A 150 5.63 -2.28 3.80
CA ALA A 150 4.75 -1.15 4.01
C ALA A 150 4.19 -1.19 5.42
N VAL A 151 4.27 -0.07 6.12
CA VAL A 151 3.47 0.18 7.32
C VAL A 151 2.20 0.87 6.84
N GLN A 152 1.06 0.26 7.08
CA GLN A 152 -0.22 0.68 6.55
C GLN A 152 -1.27 0.74 7.67
N GLU A 153 -2.18 1.70 7.58
CA GLU A 153 -3.37 1.75 8.44
C GLU A 153 -4.20 0.48 8.27
N LEU A 154 -4.54 -0.16 9.38
CA LEU A 154 -5.37 -1.37 9.36
C LEU A 154 -6.84 -0.99 9.26
N VAL A 155 -7.54 -1.62 8.34
CA VAL A 155 -9.01 -1.58 8.28
C VAL A 155 -9.54 -2.53 9.34
N VAL A 156 -10.19 -2.01 10.37
CA VAL A 156 -10.71 -2.77 11.52
C VAL A 156 -12.23 -2.89 11.51
N GLU A 157 -12.91 -2.09 10.72
CA GLU A 157 -14.36 -2.10 10.56
C GLU A 157 -14.81 -3.40 9.85
N PRO A 158 -16.06 -3.84 10.06
CA PRO A 158 -16.65 -4.91 9.26
C PRO A 158 -16.51 -4.59 7.77
N ALA A 159 -15.94 -5.50 7.02
CA ALA A 159 -15.61 -5.28 5.62
C ALA A 159 -16.04 -6.45 4.76
N THR A 160 -16.46 -6.16 3.53
CA THR A 160 -16.77 -7.15 2.48
C THR A 160 -15.98 -6.83 1.22
N ASP A 161 -15.60 -7.86 0.46
CA ASP A 161 -14.95 -7.67 -0.85
C ASP A 161 -15.96 -7.10 -1.85
N LEU A 162 -15.67 -5.93 -2.41
CA LEU A 162 -16.56 -5.23 -3.32
C LEU A 162 -17.01 -6.11 -4.51
N LEU A 163 -16.13 -6.92 -5.04
CA LEU A 163 -16.35 -7.65 -6.29
C LEU A 163 -16.81 -9.09 -6.08
N ARG A 164 -16.53 -9.67 -4.92
CA ARG A 164 -16.79 -11.08 -4.64
C ARG A 164 -18.01 -11.31 -3.77
N ASP A 165 -18.21 -10.45 -2.79
CA ASP A 165 -19.26 -10.64 -1.79
C ASP A 165 -20.57 -9.96 -2.20
N HIS A 166 -20.56 -9.18 -3.30
CA HIS A 166 -21.73 -8.48 -3.80
C HIS A 166 -22.08 -8.89 -5.23
N SER A 167 -23.36 -9.18 -5.47
CA SER A 167 -23.92 -9.24 -6.81
C SER A 167 -24.07 -7.84 -7.42
N ASP A 168 -24.21 -7.75 -8.74
CA ASP A 168 -24.42 -6.47 -9.43
C ASP A 168 -25.70 -5.77 -8.91
N ASP A 169 -26.81 -6.49 -8.81
CA ASP A 169 -28.08 -5.95 -8.28
C ASP A 169 -27.94 -5.50 -6.82
N GLY A 170 -27.18 -6.26 -6.00
CA GLY A 170 -26.90 -5.91 -4.62
C GLY A 170 -26.09 -4.62 -4.49
N LEU A 171 -25.08 -4.43 -5.34
CA LEU A 171 -24.31 -3.18 -5.39
C LEU A 171 -25.14 -2.02 -5.87
N ILE A 172 -25.93 -2.18 -6.94
CA ILE A 172 -26.84 -1.13 -7.45
C ILE A 172 -27.81 -0.72 -6.35
N ALA A 173 -28.46 -1.67 -5.70
CA ALA A 173 -29.40 -1.38 -4.60
C ALA A 173 -28.73 -0.67 -3.42
N LEU A 174 -27.47 -0.99 -3.12
CA LEU A 174 -26.67 -0.32 -2.10
C LEU A 174 -26.34 1.12 -2.51
N LEU A 175 -25.88 1.32 -3.74
CA LEU A 175 -25.53 2.65 -4.28
C LEU A 175 -26.76 3.56 -4.32
N LEU A 176 -27.93 3.05 -4.72
CA LEU A 176 -29.18 3.81 -4.75
C LEU A 176 -29.67 4.24 -3.35
N ARG A 177 -29.27 3.51 -2.30
CA ARG A 177 -29.64 3.85 -0.91
C ARG A 177 -28.66 4.82 -0.24
N HIS A 178 -27.43 4.92 -0.72
CA HIS A 178 -26.35 5.70 -0.08
C HIS A 178 -25.71 6.66 -1.07
N ASP A 179 -26.22 7.89 -1.16
CA ASP A 179 -25.78 8.91 -2.14
C ASP A 179 -24.29 9.20 -2.08
N ARG A 180 -23.72 9.25 -0.88
CA ARG A 180 -22.27 9.48 -0.72
C ARG A 180 -21.46 8.33 -1.27
N LEU A 181 -21.84 7.10 -0.98
CA LEU A 181 -21.17 5.92 -1.54
C LEU A 181 -21.30 5.92 -3.07
N ARG A 182 -22.47 6.21 -3.60
CA ARG A 182 -22.73 6.31 -5.05
C ARG A 182 -21.78 7.31 -5.70
N THR A 183 -21.69 8.52 -5.17
CA THR A 183 -20.78 9.56 -5.67
C THR A 183 -19.32 9.10 -5.67
N HIS A 184 -18.88 8.51 -4.57
CA HIS A 184 -17.50 7.98 -4.47
C HIS A 184 -17.27 6.80 -5.42
N PHE A 185 -18.26 5.92 -5.60
CA PHE A 185 -18.16 4.79 -6.52
C PHE A 185 -18.06 5.26 -7.98
N ILE A 186 -18.87 6.21 -8.40
CA ILE A 186 -18.80 6.82 -9.73
C ILE A 186 -17.43 7.44 -9.96
N SER A 187 -16.94 8.24 -9.01
CA SER A 187 -15.59 8.85 -9.08
C SER A 187 -14.48 7.79 -9.13
N PHE A 188 -14.62 6.71 -8.37
CA PHE A 188 -13.67 5.59 -8.37
C PHE A 188 -13.59 4.92 -9.75
N VAL A 189 -14.72 4.60 -10.36
CA VAL A 189 -14.77 3.96 -11.68
C VAL A 189 -14.25 4.90 -12.76
N ALA A 190 -14.63 6.17 -12.75
CA ALA A 190 -14.17 7.18 -13.70
C ALA A 190 -12.62 7.37 -13.62
N SER A 191 -12.07 7.46 -12.42
CA SER A 191 -10.62 7.59 -12.21
C SER A 191 -9.88 6.33 -12.63
N THR A 192 -10.44 5.14 -12.38
CA THR A 192 -9.88 3.87 -12.85
C THR A 192 -9.87 3.79 -14.37
N ARG A 193 -10.96 4.21 -15.03
CA ARG A 193 -11.04 4.26 -16.50
C ARG A 193 -10.01 5.22 -17.07
N ARG A 194 -9.88 6.41 -16.51
CA ARG A 194 -8.86 7.39 -16.92
C ARG A 194 -7.43 6.83 -16.82
N ALA A 195 -7.06 6.21 -15.69
CA ALA A 195 -5.75 5.56 -15.53
C ALA A 195 -5.53 4.45 -16.57
N TRP A 196 -6.58 3.69 -16.89
CA TRP A 196 -6.54 2.66 -17.93
C TRP A 196 -6.27 3.24 -19.33
N ASP A 197 -7.02 4.28 -19.73
CA ASP A 197 -6.97 4.82 -21.09
C ASP A 197 -5.77 5.75 -21.32
N GLU A 198 -5.45 6.62 -20.34
CA GLU A 198 -4.43 7.67 -20.50
C GLU A 198 -3.04 7.20 -20.07
N GLU A 199 -2.95 6.40 -19.00
CA GLU A 199 -1.64 5.99 -18.46
C GLU A 199 -1.28 4.54 -18.79
N GLY A 200 -2.20 3.74 -19.33
CA GLY A 200 -2.00 2.31 -19.56
C GLY A 200 -1.77 1.54 -18.26
N ARG A 201 -2.37 2.00 -17.17
CA ARG A 201 -2.20 1.45 -15.82
C ARG A 201 -3.55 1.06 -15.21
N PHE A 202 -3.52 0.14 -14.27
CA PHE A 202 -4.71 -0.37 -13.61
C PHE A 202 -4.41 -0.73 -12.15
N LEU A 203 -5.26 -0.25 -11.23
CA LEU A 203 -5.22 -0.70 -9.84
C LEU A 203 -5.55 -2.19 -9.78
N ASP A 204 -4.79 -3.01 -9.06
CA ASP A 204 -5.08 -4.44 -8.90
C ASP A 204 -6.38 -4.64 -8.10
N MET A 205 -7.50 -4.70 -8.82
CA MET A 205 -8.80 -5.06 -8.27
C MET A 205 -9.15 -6.53 -8.46
N VAL A 206 -8.28 -7.31 -9.11
CA VAL A 206 -8.52 -8.74 -9.39
C VAL A 206 -8.20 -9.62 -8.17
N GLY A 207 -7.32 -9.14 -7.31
CA GLY A 207 -7.00 -9.79 -6.04
C GLY A 207 -8.21 -9.84 -5.10
N ARG A 208 -8.16 -10.78 -4.16
CA ARG A 208 -9.17 -10.87 -3.10
C ARG A 208 -8.92 -9.77 -2.06
N ASP A 209 -9.99 -9.19 -1.56
CA ASP A 209 -9.97 -8.17 -0.51
C ASP A 209 -9.11 -6.92 -0.86
N ASN A 210 -8.85 -6.68 -2.17
CA ASN A 210 -8.09 -5.52 -2.60
C ASN A 210 -8.91 -4.23 -2.58
N VAL A 211 -10.20 -4.33 -2.94
CA VAL A 211 -11.18 -3.23 -2.82
C VAL A 211 -12.34 -3.71 -1.98
N MET A 212 -12.60 -3.02 -0.90
CA MET A 212 -13.58 -3.40 0.10
C MET A 212 -14.66 -2.34 0.28
N LEU A 213 -15.83 -2.80 0.69
CA LEU A 213 -16.84 -1.98 1.35
C LEU A 213 -16.70 -2.18 2.86
N ILE A 214 -16.48 -1.10 3.58
CA ILE A 214 -16.45 -1.08 5.05
C ILE A 214 -17.71 -0.43 5.56
N ASP A 215 -18.23 -0.92 6.69
CA ASP A 215 -19.32 -0.25 7.41
C ASP A 215 -18.72 0.59 8.53
N LYS A 216 -18.82 1.89 8.41
CA LYS A 216 -18.40 2.82 9.45
C LYS A 216 -19.64 3.50 10.04
N GLU A 217 -20.04 3.03 11.21
CA GLU A 217 -21.18 3.59 11.96
C GLU A 217 -22.50 3.59 11.15
N GLY A 218 -22.73 2.54 10.36
CA GLY A 218 -23.91 2.41 9.49
C GLY A 218 -23.78 3.08 8.12
N GLU A 219 -22.65 3.71 7.83
CA GLU A 219 -22.36 4.35 6.55
C GLU A 219 -21.33 3.53 5.75
N PRO A 220 -21.74 2.90 4.64
CA PRO A 220 -20.83 2.13 3.80
C PRO A 220 -19.85 3.04 3.07
N GLN A 221 -18.56 2.66 3.07
CA GLN A 221 -17.49 3.40 2.42
C GLN A 221 -16.59 2.47 1.61
N LEU A 222 -16.07 2.98 0.50
CA LEU A 222 -15.03 2.29 -0.27
C LEU A 222 -13.68 2.38 0.44
N ARG A 223 -12.94 1.28 0.42
CA ARG A 223 -11.54 1.20 0.88
C ARG A 223 -10.72 0.32 -0.06
N VAL A 224 -9.52 0.74 -0.34
CA VAL A 224 -8.52 -0.06 -1.05
C VAL A 224 -7.54 -0.62 -0.03
N ALA A 225 -7.50 -1.93 0.12
CA ALA A 225 -6.59 -2.58 1.08
C ALA A 225 -5.24 -2.93 0.44
N ASP A 226 -5.22 -3.18 -0.88
CA ASP A 226 -4.00 -3.42 -1.66
C ASP A 226 -4.02 -2.57 -2.93
N PHE A 227 -3.00 -1.73 -3.11
CA PHE A 227 -2.94 -0.74 -4.19
C PHE A 227 -1.82 -1.01 -5.22
N GLY A 228 -1.50 -2.27 -5.45
CA GLY A 228 -0.59 -2.64 -6.54
C GLY A 228 -1.07 -2.11 -7.89
N ILE A 229 -0.15 -1.55 -8.68
CA ILE A 229 -0.43 -1.06 -10.02
C ILE A 229 0.04 -2.08 -11.07
N TRP A 230 -0.84 -2.39 -12.01
CA TRP A 230 -0.51 -3.17 -13.17
C TRP A 230 -0.21 -2.28 -14.38
N ASN A 231 0.92 -2.53 -15.03
CA ASN A 231 1.19 -2.00 -16.37
C ASN A 231 0.43 -2.85 -17.40
N LEU A 232 -0.53 -2.25 -18.09
CA LEU A 232 -1.44 -2.96 -19.00
C LEU A 232 -0.72 -3.55 -20.23
N ALA A 233 0.26 -2.84 -20.79
CA ALA A 233 1.04 -3.34 -21.92
C ALA A 233 1.82 -4.59 -21.52
N ARG A 234 2.43 -4.60 -20.33
CA ARG A 234 3.09 -5.78 -19.77
C ARG A 234 2.10 -6.90 -19.51
N GLN A 235 0.94 -6.62 -18.90
CA GLN A 235 -0.05 -7.65 -18.62
C GLN A 235 -0.63 -8.25 -19.90
N ARG A 236 -0.85 -7.45 -20.93
CA ARG A 236 -1.33 -7.95 -22.22
C ARG A 236 -0.33 -8.93 -22.86
N ARG A 237 0.98 -8.68 -22.72
CA ARG A 237 2.04 -9.53 -23.26
C ARG A 237 2.33 -10.74 -22.39
N ASP A 238 2.55 -10.54 -21.08
CA ASP A 238 3.11 -11.54 -20.16
C ASP A 238 2.04 -12.28 -19.35
N GLY A 239 0.84 -11.73 -19.27
CA GLY A 239 -0.27 -12.27 -18.48
C GLY A 239 -1.66 -12.03 -19.09
N PRO A 240 -1.93 -12.46 -20.35
CA PRO A 240 -3.17 -12.11 -21.04
C PRO A 240 -4.45 -12.51 -20.28
N ALA A 241 -4.41 -13.59 -19.52
CA ALA A 241 -5.54 -13.99 -18.66
C ALA A 241 -5.80 -13.01 -17.52
N ARG A 242 -4.74 -12.37 -16.98
CA ARG A 242 -4.90 -11.31 -15.97
C ARG A 242 -5.44 -10.03 -16.60
N TYR A 243 -4.92 -9.65 -17.77
CA TYR A 243 -5.43 -8.51 -18.53
C TYR A 243 -6.92 -8.66 -18.81
N ALA A 244 -7.37 -9.79 -19.34
CA ALA A 244 -8.78 -10.05 -19.62
C ALA A 244 -9.66 -10.00 -18.34
N ARG A 245 -9.14 -10.46 -17.21
CA ARG A 245 -9.85 -10.33 -15.92
C ARG A 245 -9.98 -8.88 -15.49
N ALA A 246 -8.92 -8.09 -15.60
CA ALA A 246 -8.94 -6.67 -15.26
C ALA A 246 -9.95 -5.91 -16.13
N GLU A 247 -9.93 -6.14 -17.44
CA GLU A 247 -10.89 -5.56 -18.39
C GLU A 247 -12.33 -5.95 -18.04
N LYS A 248 -12.57 -7.22 -17.73
CA LYS A 248 -13.90 -7.70 -17.31
C LYS A 248 -14.38 -7.01 -16.01
N VAL A 249 -13.47 -6.83 -15.06
CA VAL A 249 -13.78 -6.11 -13.80
C VAL A 249 -14.17 -4.66 -14.11
N LEU A 250 -13.38 -3.95 -14.89
CA LEU A 250 -13.65 -2.56 -15.24
C LEU A 250 -14.99 -2.40 -15.96
N LEU A 251 -15.28 -3.25 -16.97
CA LEU A 251 -16.57 -3.25 -17.68
C LEU A 251 -17.76 -3.56 -16.76
N ARG A 252 -17.57 -4.46 -15.77
CA ARG A 252 -18.58 -4.73 -14.74
C ARG A 252 -18.89 -3.48 -13.90
N LEU A 253 -17.85 -2.80 -13.44
CA LEU A 253 -18.02 -1.58 -12.62
C LEU A 253 -18.69 -0.46 -13.39
N GLU A 254 -18.34 -0.25 -14.66
CA GLU A 254 -18.99 0.73 -15.55
C GLU A 254 -20.46 0.44 -15.76
N ARG A 255 -20.81 -0.82 -15.98
CA ARG A 255 -22.22 -1.22 -16.12
C ARG A 255 -23.02 -0.92 -14.85
N ILE A 256 -22.47 -1.23 -13.67
CA ILE A 256 -23.09 -0.92 -12.37
C ILE A 256 -23.25 0.60 -12.22
N THR A 257 -22.22 1.37 -12.57
CA THR A 257 -22.26 2.84 -12.53
C THR A 257 -23.38 3.38 -13.42
N GLY A 258 -23.52 2.90 -14.67
CA GLY A 258 -24.56 3.33 -15.59
C GLY A 258 -25.99 3.00 -15.16
N GLN A 259 -26.17 2.02 -14.26
CA GLN A 259 -27.50 1.66 -13.72
C GLN A 259 -27.81 2.37 -12.39
N ALA A 260 -26.77 2.86 -11.69
CA ALA A 260 -26.91 3.59 -10.43
C ALA A 260 -26.89 5.13 -10.61
N SER A 261 -26.63 5.62 -11.85
CA SER A 261 -26.70 7.03 -12.23
C SER A 261 -28.10 7.41 -12.57
#